data_7fec0ebef8f527ad90b2adc49c27ad2e
#
_entry.id   7fec0ebef8f527ad90b2adc49c27ad2e
#
_cell.length_a   1.000
_cell.length_b   1.000
_cell.length_c   1.000
_cell.angle_alpha   90.00
_cell.angle_beta   90.00
_cell.angle_gamma   90.00
#
_symmetry.space_group_name_H-M   'P 1'
#
loop_
_entity.id
_entity.type
_entity.pdbx_description
1 polymer ?
#
loop_
_entity_poly.entity_id
_entity_poly.type
_entity_poly.pdbx_seq_one_letter_code
_entity_poly.pdbx_strand_id
1 'polypeptide(L)'
;LNFDGAKIIDCYNVGTIILNSTVFEFCGGIVWGNAGTVSNCYNVGTISGNVYDGEIVGRNSGTVENCYYLAGTNLDAVGQSDSYGKTTKTESKTAAEFADGTLLELLKADRNDSPWDSCQYLAAAGKTLPVFKGQGDAHEHNGNWTSNGNGTHSRRCTCNAVETVNCSGGKATCKDKAICEICGDSYGNPDQNNHTDLKHIDAKAAT
;
A
#
# COMPACT_ATOMS: atom_id res chain seq x y z
N LEU A 1 14.20 24.82 4.55
CA LEU A 1 15.59 24.56 4.90
C LEU A 1 15.65 23.82 6.23
N ASN A 2 16.42 22.76 6.29
CA ASN A 2 16.72 22.01 7.51
C ASN A 2 18.14 22.38 7.97
N PHE A 3 18.26 22.99 9.14
CA PHE A 3 19.54 23.48 9.66
C PHE A 3 20.35 22.36 10.33
N ASP A 4 21.64 22.64 10.57
CA ASP A 4 22.51 21.70 11.28
C ASP A 4 21.94 21.34 12.68
N GLY A 5 22.03 20.06 13.03
CA GLY A 5 21.43 19.50 14.25
C GLY A 5 19.90 19.34 14.22
N ALA A 6 19.18 19.93 13.27
CA ALA A 6 17.73 19.77 13.14
C ALA A 6 17.35 18.47 12.41
N LYS A 7 16.12 18.01 12.63
CA LYS A 7 15.61 16.76 12.05
C LYS A 7 14.25 16.97 11.40
N ILE A 8 14.09 16.43 10.19
CA ILE A 8 12.82 16.22 9.51
C ILE A 8 12.61 14.72 9.46
N ILE A 9 11.58 14.22 10.15
CA ILE A 9 11.35 12.79 10.32
C ILE A 9 9.88 12.50 10.02
N ASP A 10 9.62 11.34 9.40
CA ASP A 10 8.26 10.85 9.18
C ASP A 10 7.39 11.86 8.42
N CYS A 11 7.86 12.33 7.29
CA CYS A 11 7.13 13.26 6.43
C CYS A 11 6.85 12.64 5.08
N TYR A 12 5.80 13.10 4.42
CA TYR A 12 5.55 12.69 3.04
C TYR A 12 4.97 13.82 2.18
N ASN A 13 5.17 13.72 0.88
CA ASN A 13 4.59 14.60 -0.12
C ASN A 13 3.82 13.79 -1.16
N VAL A 14 2.58 14.21 -1.42
CA VAL A 14 1.71 13.65 -2.48
C VAL A 14 1.30 14.72 -3.50
N GLY A 15 1.67 15.96 -3.25
CA GLY A 15 1.32 17.11 -4.08
C GLY A 15 2.32 17.38 -5.20
N THR A 16 1.96 18.27 -6.11
CA THR A 16 2.86 18.77 -7.16
C THR A 16 3.62 19.99 -6.67
N ILE A 17 4.92 19.99 -6.84
CA ILE A 17 5.82 21.11 -6.54
C ILE A 17 6.33 21.64 -7.88
N ILE A 18 6.07 22.90 -8.17
CA ILE A 18 6.49 23.56 -9.40
C ILE A 18 7.38 24.75 -9.02
N LEU A 19 8.62 24.73 -9.49
CA LEU A 19 9.56 25.83 -9.33
C LEU A 19 9.54 26.69 -10.59
N ASN A 20 8.95 27.87 -10.50
CA ASN A 20 8.87 28.85 -11.59
C ASN A 20 10.01 29.88 -11.45
N SER A 21 11.26 29.42 -11.39
CA SER A 21 12.44 30.28 -11.29
C SER A 21 13.33 30.16 -12.51
N THR A 22 13.94 31.27 -12.89
CA THR A 22 14.93 31.34 -13.98
C THR A 22 16.37 31.32 -13.48
N VAL A 23 16.56 31.29 -12.15
CA VAL A 23 17.88 31.21 -11.51
C VAL A 23 18.13 29.77 -11.02
N PHE A 24 19.40 29.45 -10.78
CA PHE A 24 19.77 28.14 -10.23
C PHE A 24 19.26 28.02 -8.80
N GLU A 25 18.15 27.31 -8.65
CA GLU A 25 17.54 27.00 -7.36
C GLU A 25 17.38 25.51 -7.24
N PHE A 26 17.27 25.04 -6.03
CA PHE A 26 17.10 23.64 -5.70
C PHE A 26 15.66 23.38 -5.30
N CYS A 27 15.10 22.26 -5.69
CA CYS A 27 13.80 21.81 -5.24
C CYS A 27 13.90 20.39 -4.70
N GLY A 28 13.15 20.08 -3.66
CA GLY A 28 13.07 18.74 -3.10
C GLY A 28 11.67 18.43 -2.64
N GLY A 29 11.26 17.19 -2.82
CA GLY A 29 9.93 16.72 -2.46
C GLY A 29 9.61 16.88 -0.97
N ILE A 30 10.63 16.81 -0.12
CA ILE A 30 10.50 17.00 1.33
C ILE A 30 11.13 18.32 1.77
N VAL A 31 12.34 18.64 1.29
CA VAL A 31 13.02 19.86 1.67
C VAL A 31 13.97 20.33 0.57
N TRP A 32 14.04 21.65 0.32
CA TRP A 32 14.92 22.19 -0.71
C TRP A 32 16.42 22.13 -0.32
N GLY A 33 16.75 22.27 0.97
CA GLY A 33 18.12 22.25 1.47
C GLY A 33 18.21 21.60 2.85
N ASN A 34 19.15 20.68 3.03
CA ASN A 34 19.37 19.92 4.25
C ASN A 34 20.82 20.07 4.74
N ALA A 35 21.01 20.59 5.94
CA ALA A 35 22.26 20.55 6.70
C ALA A 35 22.15 19.67 7.95
N GLY A 36 20.93 19.25 8.34
CA GLY A 36 20.65 18.37 9.46
C GLY A 36 20.40 16.92 9.03
N THR A 37 19.33 16.31 9.55
CA THR A 37 18.90 14.94 9.18
C THR A 37 17.50 14.95 8.58
N VAL A 38 17.32 14.25 7.48
CA VAL A 38 16.02 13.90 6.89
C VAL A 38 15.90 12.39 6.91
N SER A 39 14.87 11.85 7.56
CA SER A 39 14.74 10.40 7.70
C SER A 39 13.30 9.90 7.69
N ASN A 40 13.11 8.66 7.24
CA ASN A 40 11.82 7.95 7.18
C ASN A 40 10.73 8.73 6.45
N CYS A 41 11.10 9.38 5.36
CA CYS A 41 10.23 10.22 4.56
C CYS A 41 9.97 9.59 3.19
N TYR A 42 8.85 9.96 2.54
CA TYR A 42 8.68 9.58 1.15
C TYR A 42 8.06 10.67 0.29
N ASN A 43 8.33 10.60 -1.03
CA ASN A 43 7.72 11.45 -2.03
C ASN A 43 7.07 10.61 -3.14
N VAL A 44 5.80 10.85 -3.43
CA VAL A 44 5.08 10.37 -4.62
C VAL A 44 4.50 11.50 -5.43
N GLY A 45 4.73 12.73 -4.98
CA GLY A 45 4.35 13.95 -5.69
C GLY A 45 5.24 14.20 -6.91
N THR A 46 4.81 15.08 -7.76
CA THR A 46 5.59 15.49 -8.93
C THR A 46 6.44 16.70 -8.60
N ILE A 47 7.70 16.66 -9.01
CA ILE A 47 8.61 17.82 -8.92
C ILE A 47 8.92 18.29 -10.34
N SER A 48 8.77 19.57 -10.59
CA SER A 48 9.05 20.18 -11.88
C SER A 48 9.71 21.55 -11.67
N GLY A 49 10.95 21.66 -12.10
CA GLY A 49 11.71 22.89 -11.96
C GLY A 49 13.03 22.88 -12.69
N ASN A 50 14.10 22.51 -12.04
CA ASN A 50 15.47 22.70 -12.50
C ASN A 50 16.31 21.40 -12.49
N VAL A 51 17.53 21.51 -13.03
CA VAL A 51 18.53 20.42 -13.10
C VAL A 51 19.06 19.96 -11.73
N TYR A 52 18.77 20.69 -10.67
CA TYR A 52 19.20 20.38 -9.30
C TYR A 52 18.04 19.95 -8.40
N ASP A 53 16.94 19.51 -9.00
CA ASP A 53 15.81 19.00 -8.28
C ASP A 53 16.10 17.58 -7.78
N GLY A 54 15.65 17.27 -6.57
CA GLY A 54 15.76 15.94 -5.96
C GLY A 54 14.41 15.44 -5.46
N GLU A 55 14.15 14.17 -5.59
CA GLU A 55 12.90 13.56 -5.15
C GLU A 55 12.64 13.74 -3.65
N ILE A 56 13.69 13.80 -2.84
CA ILE A 56 13.60 13.99 -1.39
C ILE A 56 14.19 15.36 -1.01
N VAL A 57 15.43 15.63 -1.40
CA VAL A 57 16.18 16.83 -1.02
C VAL A 57 16.78 17.49 -2.25
N GLY A 58 16.59 18.80 -2.43
CA GLY A 58 17.23 19.53 -3.51
C GLY A 58 18.74 19.63 -3.32
N ARG A 59 19.22 20.18 -2.19
CA ARG A 59 20.64 20.28 -1.84
C ARG A 59 20.91 19.63 -0.48
N ASN A 60 21.91 18.74 -0.41
CA ASN A 60 22.26 18.03 0.82
C ASN A 60 23.70 18.30 1.27
N SER A 61 23.84 18.83 2.48
CA SER A 61 25.07 18.95 3.25
C SER A 61 25.05 18.11 4.54
N GLY A 62 23.90 17.52 4.87
CA GLY A 62 23.66 16.72 6.08
C GLY A 62 23.44 15.25 5.77
N THR A 63 22.54 14.61 6.50
CA THR A 63 22.21 13.19 6.34
C THR A 63 20.80 13.03 5.77
N VAL A 64 20.66 12.14 4.77
CA VAL A 64 19.39 11.65 4.23
C VAL A 64 19.39 10.14 4.37
N GLU A 65 18.43 9.59 5.10
CA GLU A 65 18.40 8.14 5.37
C GLU A 65 16.97 7.58 5.43
N ASN A 66 16.80 6.33 5.03
CA ASN A 66 15.48 5.66 4.99
C ASN A 66 14.41 6.51 4.30
N CYS A 67 14.74 7.13 3.18
CA CYS A 67 13.80 7.94 2.42
C CYS A 67 13.50 7.30 1.08
N TYR A 68 12.28 7.42 0.62
CA TYR A 68 11.82 6.68 -0.54
C TYR A 68 11.03 7.58 -1.50
N TYR A 69 11.07 7.25 -2.79
CA TYR A 69 10.34 8.01 -3.80
C TYR A 69 9.80 7.11 -4.90
N LEU A 70 8.79 7.58 -5.62
CA LEU A 70 8.13 6.78 -6.64
C LEU A 70 9.06 6.57 -7.84
N ALA A 71 9.25 5.32 -8.25
CA ALA A 71 10.02 4.97 -9.44
C ALA A 71 9.36 5.49 -10.72
N GLY A 72 10.19 5.79 -11.72
CA GLY A 72 9.75 6.25 -13.05
C GLY A 72 9.92 7.75 -13.28
N THR A 73 10.50 8.47 -12.32
CA THR A 73 10.98 9.84 -12.52
C THR A 73 12.41 9.84 -13.05
N ASN A 74 12.87 10.98 -13.57
CA ASN A 74 14.25 11.17 -14.01
C ASN A 74 15.12 11.88 -12.96
N LEU A 75 14.61 12.00 -11.73
CA LEU A 75 15.30 12.66 -10.63
C LEU A 75 15.91 11.64 -9.68
N ASP A 76 17.06 11.99 -9.13
CA ASP A 76 17.66 11.28 -8.02
C ASP A 76 17.00 11.67 -6.68
N ALA A 77 17.24 10.89 -5.63
CA ALA A 77 16.78 11.22 -4.28
C ALA A 77 17.25 12.61 -3.82
N VAL A 78 18.46 12.99 -4.20
CA VAL A 78 19.11 14.25 -3.87
C VAL A 78 19.60 14.92 -5.17
N GLY A 79 19.14 16.14 -5.44
CA GLY A 79 19.51 16.87 -6.65
C GLY A 79 20.98 17.27 -6.68
N GLN A 80 21.50 17.78 -5.58
CA GLN A 80 22.93 18.07 -5.40
C GLN A 80 23.39 17.74 -3.98
N SER A 81 24.52 17.06 -3.86
CA SER A 81 25.19 16.83 -2.58
C SER A 81 26.57 17.48 -2.55
N ASP A 82 26.92 18.11 -1.45
CA ASP A 82 28.31 18.55 -1.23
C ASP A 82 29.15 17.43 -0.55
N SER A 83 30.40 17.76 -0.23
CA SER A 83 31.35 16.78 0.34
C SER A 83 30.98 16.27 1.75
N TYR A 84 30.06 16.92 2.43
CA TYR A 84 29.59 16.55 3.77
C TYR A 84 28.28 15.77 3.71
N GLY A 85 27.53 15.86 2.61
CA GLY A 85 26.24 15.22 2.42
C GLY A 85 26.37 13.68 2.40
N LYS A 86 25.55 13.02 3.19
CA LYS A 86 25.44 11.55 3.26
C LYS A 86 24.04 11.12 2.85
N THR A 87 23.97 10.09 2.03
CA THR A 87 22.69 9.48 1.63
C THR A 87 22.79 7.97 1.80
N THR A 88 21.91 7.39 2.62
CA THR A 88 21.91 5.95 2.93
C THR A 88 20.49 5.40 2.94
N LYS A 89 20.32 4.15 2.49
CA LYS A 89 18.99 3.48 2.45
C LYS A 89 17.91 4.37 1.86
N THR A 90 18.25 5.11 0.80
CA THR A 90 17.34 6.05 0.14
C THR A 90 17.29 5.69 -1.32
N GLU A 91 16.11 5.28 -1.79
CA GLU A 91 15.95 4.66 -3.11
C GLU A 91 14.53 4.82 -3.67
N SER A 92 14.38 4.61 -4.98
CA SER A 92 13.07 4.55 -5.61
C SER A 92 12.34 3.25 -5.29
N LYS A 93 11.01 3.33 -5.20
CA LYS A 93 10.12 2.20 -5.01
C LYS A 93 9.01 2.21 -6.06
N THR A 94 8.58 1.04 -6.46
CA THR A 94 7.46 0.88 -7.39
C THR A 94 6.13 1.22 -6.73
N ALA A 95 5.13 1.54 -7.52
CA ALA A 95 3.77 1.77 -7.00
C ALA A 95 3.20 0.55 -6.26
N ALA A 96 3.62 -0.67 -6.62
CA ALA A 96 3.24 -1.89 -5.93
C ALA A 96 3.84 -1.95 -4.51
N GLU A 97 5.14 -1.65 -4.36
CA GLU A 97 5.81 -1.62 -3.05
C GLU A 97 5.27 -0.53 -2.12
N PHE A 98 4.73 0.56 -2.68
CA PHE A 98 4.00 1.56 -1.90
C PHE A 98 2.67 1.04 -1.36
N ALA A 99 2.00 0.16 -2.10
CA ALA A 99 0.64 -0.29 -1.80
C ALA A 99 0.59 -1.59 -0.98
N ASP A 100 1.59 -2.47 -1.09
CA ASP A 100 1.56 -3.85 -0.57
C ASP A 100 2.13 -3.99 0.85
N GLY A 101 2.59 -2.90 1.46
CA GLY A 101 3.18 -2.89 2.79
C GLY A 101 4.70 -2.97 2.82
N THR A 102 5.38 -3.26 1.71
CA THR A 102 6.85 -3.31 1.63
C THR A 102 7.47 -2.01 2.13
N LEU A 103 7.02 -0.87 1.57
CA LEU A 103 7.52 0.44 2.01
C LEU A 103 7.11 0.78 3.44
N LEU A 104 5.91 0.39 3.86
CA LEU A 104 5.43 0.64 5.22
C LEU A 104 6.40 0.08 6.27
N GLU A 105 6.87 -1.16 6.09
CA GLU A 105 7.81 -1.79 7.01
C GLU A 105 9.20 -1.11 6.98
N LEU A 106 9.66 -0.66 5.81
CA LEU A 106 10.89 0.12 5.69
C LEU A 106 10.80 1.48 6.40
N LEU A 107 9.66 2.18 6.31
CA LEU A 107 9.43 3.45 6.99
C LEU A 107 9.32 3.31 8.51
N LYS A 108 8.80 2.18 8.98
CA LYS A 108 8.79 1.85 10.42
C LYS A 108 10.21 1.65 10.96
N ALA A 109 11.13 1.14 10.14
CA ALA A 109 12.55 0.99 10.48
C ALA A 109 12.80 0.36 11.86
N ASP A 110 12.02 -0.66 12.24
CA ASP A 110 12.07 -1.35 13.54
C ASP A 110 11.86 -0.42 14.76
N ARG A 111 11.23 0.74 14.56
CA ARG A 111 10.92 1.71 15.63
C ARG A 111 9.56 1.43 16.26
N ASN A 112 9.53 1.30 17.58
CA ASN A 112 8.29 1.12 18.34
C ASN A 112 7.41 2.38 18.38
N ASP A 113 7.98 3.55 18.17
CA ASP A 113 7.32 4.86 18.20
C ASP A 113 6.99 5.39 16.78
N SER A 114 7.11 4.56 15.77
CA SER A 114 6.82 4.96 14.39
C SER A 114 5.35 5.40 14.25
N PRO A 115 5.07 6.55 13.65
CA PRO A 115 3.70 6.97 13.38
C PRO A 115 3.09 6.26 12.17
N TRP A 116 3.89 5.60 11.34
CA TRP A 116 3.43 4.86 10.17
C TRP A 116 2.61 3.65 10.60
N ASP A 117 1.41 3.53 10.09
CA ASP A 117 0.43 2.54 10.55
C ASP A 117 0.08 1.49 9.49
N SER A 118 -0.47 1.93 8.38
CA SER A 118 -1.05 1.06 7.36
C SER A 118 -0.91 1.67 5.97
N CYS A 119 -1.12 0.85 4.94
CA CYS A 119 -1.29 1.34 3.57
C CYS A 119 -2.78 1.59 3.33
N GLN A 120 -3.14 2.82 2.98
CA GLN A 120 -4.51 3.21 2.70
C GLN A 120 -4.60 4.04 1.42
N TYR A 121 -5.78 4.05 0.83
CA TYR A 121 -6.03 4.89 -0.33
C TYR A 121 -6.06 6.36 0.07
N LEU A 122 -5.31 7.19 -0.66
CA LEU A 122 -5.34 8.64 -0.54
C LEU A 122 -5.88 9.25 -1.84
N ALA A 123 -7.07 9.83 -1.81
CA ALA A 123 -7.70 10.43 -2.99
C ALA A 123 -6.82 11.54 -3.60
N ALA A 124 -6.16 12.34 -2.77
CA ALA A 124 -5.25 13.40 -3.23
C ALA A 124 -4.10 12.89 -4.09
N ALA A 125 -3.66 11.63 -3.87
CA ALA A 125 -2.60 10.99 -4.66
C ALA A 125 -3.15 10.02 -5.71
N GLY A 126 -4.44 9.63 -5.63
CA GLY A 126 -5.04 8.58 -6.46
C GLY A 126 -4.36 7.21 -6.28
N LYS A 127 -3.76 6.94 -5.14
CA LYS A 127 -2.92 5.76 -4.86
C LYS A 127 -3.12 5.24 -3.45
N THR A 128 -2.83 3.96 -3.26
CA THR A 128 -2.66 3.36 -1.94
C THR A 128 -1.23 3.57 -1.47
N LEU A 129 -1.06 4.18 -0.31
CA LEU A 129 0.22 4.65 0.22
C LEU A 129 0.31 4.39 1.71
N PRO A 130 1.52 4.27 2.30
CA PRO A 130 1.69 4.31 3.75
C PRO A 130 1.17 5.63 4.33
N VAL A 131 0.38 5.54 5.39
CA VAL A 131 -0.21 6.68 6.08
C VAL A 131 0.05 6.61 7.58
N PHE A 132 -0.10 7.74 8.26
CA PHE A 132 -0.07 7.78 9.71
C PHE A 132 -1.36 7.24 10.31
N LYS A 133 -1.30 6.84 11.57
CA LYS A 133 -2.46 6.38 12.33
C LYS A 133 -3.60 7.40 12.26
N GLY A 134 -4.76 6.94 11.81
CA GLY A 134 -5.94 7.80 11.67
C GLY A 134 -5.98 8.68 10.42
N GLN A 135 -5.01 8.53 9.52
CA GLN A 135 -5.02 9.13 8.18
C GLN A 135 -5.47 8.11 7.14
N GLY A 136 -5.81 8.61 5.98
CA GLY A 136 -6.32 7.83 4.84
C GLY A 136 -7.78 8.16 4.56
N ASP A 137 -8.19 7.93 3.34
CA ASP A 137 -9.58 8.16 2.94
C ASP A 137 -10.44 6.99 3.41
N ALA A 138 -11.43 7.27 4.24
CA ALA A 138 -12.46 6.31 4.57
C ALA A 138 -13.27 6.01 3.31
N HIS A 139 -13.12 4.81 2.76
CA HIS A 139 -13.97 4.31 1.68
C HIS A 139 -14.28 2.83 1.93
N GLU A 140 -15.47 2.43 1.50
CA GLU A 140 -15.84 1.03 1.53
C GLU A 140 -15.12 0.26 0.41
N HIS A 141 -14.55 -0.88 0.76
CA HIS A 141 -13.99 -1.80 -0.22
C HIS A 141 -15.13 -2.47 -0.99
N ASN A 142 -15.46 -1.97 -2.17
CA ASN A 142 -16.66 -2.32 -2.95
C ASN A 142 -16.32 -3.06 -4.26
N GLY A 143 -15.52 -4.07 -4.22
CA GLY A 143 -15.28 -4.95 -5.35
C GLY A 143 -16.32 -6.08 -5.43
N ASN A 144 -16.56 -6.61 -6.63
CA ASN A 144 -17.33 -7.83 -6.80
C ASN A 144 -16.53 -9.04 -6.30
N TRP A 145 -17.20 -9.91 -5.56
CA TRP A 145 -16.61 -11.16 -5.11
C TRP A 145 -16.41 -12.14 -6.27
N THR A 146 -15.25 -12.72 -6.36
CA THR A 146 -14.87 -13.73 -7.36
C THR A 146 -14.34 -14.96 -6.66
N SER A 147 -14.80 -16.14 -7.07
CA SER A 147 -14.28 -17.39 -6.54
C SER A 147 -12.81 -17.60 -6.88
N ASN A 148 -12.05 -18.12 -5.94
CA ASN A 148 -10.66 -18.55 -6.15
C ASN A 148 -10.56 -20.06 -6.48
N GLY A 149 -11.67 -20.81 -6.49
CA GLY A 149 -11.70 -22.25 -6.79
C GLY A 149 -11.14 -23.18 -5.70
N ASN A 150 -10.73 -22.62 -4.56
CA ASN A 150 -10.08 -23.35 -3.45
C ASN A 150 -10.85 -23.28 -2.12
N GLY A 151 -12.14 -22.95 -2.17
CA GLY A 151 -12.96 -22.75 -0.99
C GLY A 151 -12.83 -21.35 -0.38
N THR A 152 -12.21 -20.42 -1.11
CA THR A 152 -12.15 -19.01 -0.79
C THR A 152 -12.71 -18.16 -1.93
N HIS A 153 -13.07 -16.93 -1.63
CA HIS A 153 -13.40 -15.92 -2.63
C HIS A 153 -12.69 -14.60 -2.30
N SER A 154 -12.39 -13.81 -3.32
CA SER A 154 -11.70 -12.55 -3.19
C SER A 154 -12.47 -11.42 -3.86
N ARG A 155 -12.33 -10.21 -3.35
CA ARG A 155 -12.71 -8.99 -4.06
C ARG A 155 -11.54 -8.03 -4.14
N ARG A 156 -11.49 -7.28 -5.23
CA ARG A 156 -10.51 -6.21 -5.43
C ARG A 156 -11.23 -4.87 -5.44
N CYS A 157 -10.82 -3.99 -4.55
CA CYS A 157 -11.29 -2.61 -4.54
C CYS A 157 -10.61 -1.77 -5.63
N THR A 158 -11.22 -0.66 -6.01
CA THR A 158 -10.61 0.34 -6.89
C THR A 158 -9.30 0.93 -6.34
N CYS A 159 -9.08 0.86 -5.04
CA CYS A 159 -7.82 1.21 -4.38
C CYS A 159 -6.74 0.13 -4.51
N ASN A 160 -6.99 -0.95 -5.25
CA ASN A 160 -6.16 -2.14 -5.41
C ASN A 160 -6.04 -3.04 -4.16
N ALA A 161 -6.66 -2.71 -3.05
CA ALA A 161 -6.75 -3.63 -1.92
C ALA A 161 -7.49 -4.92 -2.34
N VAL A 162 -6.96 -6.06 -1.92
CA VAL A 162 -7.57 -7.37 -2.15
C VAL A 162 -7.97 -7.94 -0.80
N GLU A 163 -9.25 -8.23 -0.66
CA GLU A 163 -9.78 -8.96 0.49
C GLU A 163 -10.06 -10.40 0.08
N THR A 164 -9.62 -11.36 0.89
CA THR A 164 -9.86 -12.80 0.68
C THR A 164 -10.47 -13.39 1.92
N VAL A 165 -11.59 -14.08 1.76
CA VAL A 165 -12.30 -14.75 2.85
C VAL A 165 -12.69 -16.18 2.45
N ASN A 166 -12.92 -17.04 3.44
CA ASN A 166 -13.40 -18.39 3.20
C ASN A 166 -14.84 -18.38 2.71
N CYS A 167 -15.17 -19.32 1.82
CA CYS A 167 -16.53 -19.56 1.40
C CYS A 167 -17.40 -19.96 2.58
N SER A 168 -18.62 -19.46 2.62
CA SER A 168 -19.58 -19.69 3.70
C SER A 168 -21.02 -19.70 3.18
N GLY A 169 -21.95 -20.16 4.01
CA GLY A 169 -23.37 -20.30 3.67
C GLY A 169 -23.67 -21.55 2.85
N GLY A 170 -24.93 -21.74 2.52
CA GLY A 170 -25.42 -22.95 1.87
C GLY A 170 -25.33 -24.21 2.76
N LYS A 171 -25.81 -25.32 2.24
CA LYS A 171 -25.74 -26.62 2.93
C LYS A 171 -25.28 -27.70 1.95
N ALA A 172 -24.28 -28.45 2.35
CA ALA A 172 -23.90 -29.66 1.62
C ALA A 172 -24.98 -30.72 1.76
N THR A 173 -25.18 -31.53 0.73
CA THR A 173 -25.99 -32.76 0.76
C THR A 173 -25.08 -33.98 0.78
N CYS A 174 -25.65 -35.17 0.87
CA CYS A 174 -24.86 -36.41 0.78
C CYS A 174 -24.19 -36.62 -0.60
N LYS A 175 -24.62 -35.88 -1.62
CA LYS A 175 -24.07 -35.93 -2.97
C LYS A 175 -23.30 -34.68 -3.37
N ASP A 176 -23.77 -33.54 -2.93
CA ASP A 176 -23.26 -32.25 -3.40
C ASP A 176 -22.61 -31.45 -2.28
N LYS A 177 -21.58 -30.73 -2.62
CA LYS A 177 -20.92 -29.77 -1.74
C LYS A 177 -21.83 -28.57 -1.44
N ALA A 178 -21.56 -27.82 -0.38
CA ALA A 178 -22.22 -26.56 -0.12
C ALA A 178 -21.93 -25.56 -1.24
N ILE A 179 -22.88 -24.68 -1.52
CA ILE A 179 -22.71 -23.55 -2.46
C ILE A 179 -22.50 -22.27 -1.64
N CYS A 180 -21.42 -21.57 -1.91
CA CYS A 180 -21.13 -20.30 -1.24
C CYS A 180 -22.20 -19.25 -1.59
N GLU A 181 -22.82 -18.64 -0.59
CA GLU A 181 -23.86 -17.63 -0.79
C GLU A 181 -23.34 -16.32 -1.38
N ILE A 182 -22.03 -16.11 -1.31
CA ILE A 182 -21.39 -14.87 -1.78
C ILE A 182 -20.90 -14.99 -3.23
N CYS A 183 -20.13 -16.04 -3.55
CA CYS A 183 -19.53 -16.18 -4.88
C CYS A 183 -20.19 -17.26 -5.76
N GLY A 184 -21.14 -18.02 -5.24
CA GLY A 184 -21.88 -19.06 -5.98
C GLY A 184 -21.11 -20.35 -6.24
N ASP A 185 -19.88 -20.48 -5.75
CA ASP A 185 -19.03 -21.64 -6.01
C ASP A 185 -19.24 -22.76 -4.98
N SER A 186 -19.03 -24.00 -5.39
CA SER A 186 -19.11 -25.14 -4.49
C SER A 186 -17.86 -25.25 -3.62
N TYR A 187 -18.02 -25.53 -2.32
CA TYR A 187 -16.91 -25.63 -1.37
C TYR A 187 -17.14 -26.72 -0.31
N GLY A 188 -16.07 -27.09 0.40
CA GLY A 188 -16.13 -28.11 1.44
C GLY A 188 -16.31 -29.55 0.89
N ASN A 189 -16.83 -30.43 1.71
CA ASN A 189 -17.14 -31.82 1.35
C ASN A 189 -18.66 -32.07 1.41
N PRO A 190 -19.20 -33.05 0.67
CA PRO A 190 -20.57 -33.51 0.86
C PRO A 190 -20.82 -33.96 2.31
N ASP A 191 -22.01 -33.68 2.82
CA ASP A 191 -22.43 -34.10 4.17
C ASP A 191 -23.19 -35.42 4.07
N GLN A 192 -22.53 -36.51 4.43
CA GLN A 192 -23.08 -37.87 4.36
C GLN A 192 -24.36 -38.06 5.20
N ASN A 193 -24.64 -37.16 6.13
CA ASN A 193 -25.81 -37.22 7.02
C ASN A 193 -26.97 -36.33 6.53
N ASN A 194 -26.76 -35.50 5.51
CA ASN A 194 -27.79 -34.60 5.01
C ASN A 194 -28.43 -35.17 3.74
N HIS A 195 -29.51 -35.94 3.91
CA HIS A 195 -30.32 -36.51 2.85
C HIS A 195 -31.58 -35.67 2.61
N THR A 196 -31.63 -34.93 1.51
CA THR A 196 -32.74 -34.03 1.19
C THR A 196 -33.93 -34.70 0.51
N ASP A 197 -33.75 -35.94 -0.03
CA ASP A 197 -34.75 -36.65 -0.83
C ASP A 197 -34.96 -38.12 -0.41
N LEU A 198 -35.09 -38.38 0.89
CA LEU A 198 -35.50 -39.70 1.35
C LEU A 198 -36.98 -39.90 0.99
N LYS A 199 -37.27 -40.55 -0.14
CA LYS A 199 -38.56 -41.15 -0.36
C LYS A 199 -38.65 -42.37 0.57
N HIS A 200 -39.60 -42.31 1.50
CA HIS A 200 -39.96 -43.49 2.29
C HIS A 200 -40.46 -44.56 1.33
N ILE A 201 -39.68 -45.63 1.15
CA ILE A 201 -40.16 -46.81 0.44
C ILE A 201 -40.75 -47.70 1.50
N ASP A 202 -42.08 -47.76 1.56
CA ASP A 202 -42.79 -48.74 2.39
C ASP A 202 -42.29 -50.13 2.08
N ALA A 203 -41.81 -50.86 3.07
CA ALA A 203 -41.40 -52.21 2.93
C ALA A 203 -42.63 -53.01 2.47
N LYS A 204 -42.61 -53.54 1.23
CA LYS A 204 -43.63 -54.42 0.70
C LYS A 204 -43.61 -55.71 1.54
N ALA A 205 -44.66 -55.98 2.27
CA ALA A 205 -44.79 -57.21 3.03
C ALA A 205 -44.56 -58.36 2.09
N ALA A 206 -43.63 -59.26 2.45
CA ALA A 206 -43.40 -60.47 1.75
C ALA A 206 -44.63 -61.42 2.02
N THR A 207 -45.33 -61.74 0.97
CA THR A 207 -46.36 -62.81 0.95
C THR A 207 -45.70 -64.13 0.71
#